data_35ba302ed78ec6622b3ed6f36fca7187
#
_entry.id   35ba302ed78ec6622b3ed6f36fca7187
#
_cell.length_a   1.000
_cell.length_b   1.000
_cell.length_c   1.000
_cell.angle_alpha   90.00
_cell.angle_beta   90.00
_cell.angle_gamma   90.00
#
_symmetry.space_group_name_H-M   'P 1'
#
loop_
_entity.id
_entity.type
_entity.pdbx_description
1 polymer ?
#
loop_
_entity_poly.entity_id
_entity_poly.type
_entity_poly.pdbx_seq_one_letter_code
_entity_poly.pdbx_strand_id
1 'polypeptide(L)'
;MAVNQPEYDNMIQERDVMVRMRDGVHLAVDVYRPKAEGRHPVLYACAVHNKDLQRPEIAEALPPQPAYASLWYGVIEGGDTKRLVANGYAHVIAELRGVGKSEGNYGEDEWDHYDMIEWIAAQPWCDGNVGMIGISAYGGEQFRAAQQQPPHLKAIFPYDSMGAYSGMWSIREFHPGGVLQMMPYLLGMFSCVHEPCGQPGPLPPGLEEKWEWAMNNPDYMMYAHLWNILTQKGQRSGLTFFPLIDPYDYPELLEKSEENFQKVKIPFVCGSGAYAYTYKIHWQGAQHWFMNATNAPKKRLLFTGPAHQERPFHTLHDEIIRWYDYWLKGKDNGVPNDPPVKAWIMGENKWRTFSDWPVPETQWTKFYLDSWERLTTDEALPADHTQSNNPDPDVFTQMPLKKTMKVERLRYMTEPLADDLLIVGPCSLTIYAAIDQDDTNWIISLSDVGPDVSVRTQREGERFVPDDLPERELTRGWLKASHRALDPKRTKPWAPFHKLTREAQQPLVPGEINEYQIELLSTANMFLRGHRICVDIMSLDVPTGTAGLSNIEYIGNHVCSSKTVTHSIYHNAEYPSHLLLPLIPLK
;
A
#
# COMPACT_ATOMS: atom_id res chain seq x y z
N MET A 1 29.94 -22.09 2.95
CA MET A 1 28.73 -21.81 3.73
C MET A 1 28.15 -23.14 4.13
N ALA A 2 27.98 -23.39 5.42
CA ALA A 2 27.27 -24.57 5.86
C ALA A 2 25.81 -24.43 5.38
N VAL A 3 25.36 -25.35 4.55
CA VAL A 3 23.94 -25.46 4.22
C VAL A 3 23.25 -25.81 5.54
N ASN A 4 22.43 -24.92 6.08
CA ASN A 4 21.65 -25.24 7.25
C ASN A 4 20.79 -26.45 6.92
N GLN A 5 20.99 -27.50 7.67
CA GLN A 5 20.14 -28.70 7.61
C GLN A 5 18.71 -28.25 7.95
N PRO A 6 17.67 -28.78 7.29
CA PRO A 6 16.29 -28.48 7.63
C PRO A 6 16.03 -28.79 9.11
N GLU A 7 15.62 -27.81 9.88
CA GLU A 7 15.33 -27.98 11.31
C GLU A 7 13.95 -28.62 11.58
N TYR A 8 13.32 -29.25 10.59
CA TYR A 8 12.02 -29.93 10.75
C TYR A 8 12.05 -31.01 11.80
N ASP A 9 13.21 -31.64 11.98
CA ASP A 9 13.37 -32.68 13.00
C ASP A 9 13.25 -32.15 14.42
N ASN A 10 13.35 -30.85 14.62
CA ASN A 10 13.28 -30.20 15.93
C ASN A 10 11.91 -29.63 16.28
N MET A 11 10.90 -29.82 15.45
CA MET A 11 9.55 -29.35 15.73
C MET A 11 8.50 -30.46 15.72
N ILE A 12 7.46 -30.25 16.53
CA ILE A 12 6.23 -31.02 16.50
C ILE A 12 5.27 -30.28 15.57
N GLN A 13 4.64 -31.03 14.68
CA GLN A 13 3.67 -30.49 13.72
C GLN A 13 2.32 -31.18 13.93
N GLU A 14 1.28 -30.37 14.14
CA GLU A 14 -0.09 -30.83 14.22
C GLU A 14 -0.89 -30.05 13.17
N ARG A 15 -1.42 -30.76 12.17
CA ARG A 15 -2.07 -30.14 11.02
C ARG A 15 -3.56 -30.32 11.05
N ASP A 16 -4.27 -29.36 10.47
CA ASP A 16 -5.71 -29.40 10.29
C ASP A 16 -6.44 -29.64 11.62
N VAL A 17 -5.94 -29.05 12.69
CA VAL A 17 -6.60 -29.07 13.99
C VAL A 17 -7.85 -28.18 13.86
N MET A 18 -9.02 -28.77 14.09
CA MET A 18 -10.30 -28.05 13.99
C MET A 18 -10.62 -27.39 15.33
N VAL A 19 -10.55 -26.07 15.37
CA VAL A 19 -10.77 -25.26 16.57
C VAL A 19 -12.19 -24.72 16.57
N ARG A 20 -12.97 -25.06 17.60
CA ARG A 20 -14.36 -24.63 17.72
C ARG A 20 -14.45 -23.18 18.19
N MET A 21 -15.15 -22.34 17.42
CA MET A 21 -15.51 -20.98 17.78
C MET A 21 -16.76 -20.95 18.68
N ARG A 22 -17.05 -19.82 19.30
CA ARG A 22 -18.19 -19.64 20.23
C ARG A 22 -19.55 -19.95 19.63
N ASP A 23 -19.72 -19.77 18.34
CA ASP A 23 -20.95 -20.05 17.59
C ASP A 23 -21.04 -21.50 17.08
N GLY A 24 -20.00 -22.30 17.30
CA GLY A 24 -19.93 -23.70 16.96
C GLY A 24 -19.27 -24.01 15.62
N VAL A 25 -18.90 -23.01 14.82
CA VAL A 25 -18.09 -23.17 13.60
C VAL A 25 -16.67 -23.60 13.96
N HIS A 26 -16.05 -24.43 13.13
CA HIS A 26 -14.67 -24.87 13.34
C HIS A 26 -13.72 -24.24 12.32
N LEU A 27 -12.61 -23.70 12.82
CA LEU A 27 -11.54 -23.16 11.99
C LEU A 27 -10.35 -24.13 11.96
N ALA A 28 -9.77 -24.30 10.77
CA ALA A 28 -8.63 -25.17 10.57
C ALA A 28 -7.32 -24.44 10.86
N VAL A 29 -6.48 -25.04 11.72
CA VAL A 29 -5.18 -24.49 12.07
C VAL A 29 -4.08 -25.52 11.96
N ASP A 30 -2.87 -25.06 11.63
CA ASP A 30 -1.65 -25.83 11.76
C ASP A 30 -0.83 -25.29 12.93
N VAL A 31 -0.34 -26.20 13.79
CA VAL A 31 0.48 -25.88 14.95
C VAL A 31 1.89 -26.42 14.77
N TYR A 32 2.86 -25.54 14.81
CA TYR A 32 4.28 -25.88 14.78
C TYR A 32 4.93 -25.44 16.09
N ARG A 33 5.56 -26.34 16.81
CA ARG A 33 6.13 -26.02 18.13
C ARG A 33 7.44 -26.74 18.39
N PRO A 34 8.33 -26.18 19.25
CA PRO A 34 9.55 -26.86 19.63
C PRO A 34 9.28 -28.24 20.21
N LYS A 35 10.16 -29.21 19.92
CA LYS A 35 10.16 -30.53 20.60
C LYS A 35 10.62 -30.43 22.05
N ALA A 36 11.28 -29.35 22.43
CA ALA A 36 11.72 -29.13 23.80
C ALA A 36 10.52 -29.14 24.75
N GLU A 37 10.71 -29.79 25.90
CA GLU A 37 9.70 -29.78 26.97
C GLU A 37 9.49 -28.35 27.50
N GLY A 38 8.27 -28.03 27.87
CA GLY A 38 7.90 -26.75 28.44
C GLY A 38 6.76 -26.05 27.72
N ARG A 39 6.53 -24.82 28.14
CA ARG A 39 5.56 -23.94 27.52
C ARG A 39 6.27 -22.87 26.72
N HIS A 40 5.71 -22.50 25.61
CA HIS A 40 6.32 -21.57 24.66
C HIS A 40 5.40 -20.37 24.40
N PRO A 41 5.92 -19.17 24.23
CA PRO A 41 5.14 -18.07 23.66
C PRO A 41 4.77 -18.39 22.22
N VAL A 42 3.64 -17.86 21.77
CA VAL A 42 3.06 -18.21 20.48
C VAL A 42 3.03 -17.01 19.56
N LEU A 43 3.38 -17.23 18.30
CA LEU A 43 3.12 -16.31 17.21
C LEU A 43 2.01 -16.89 16.33
N TYR A 44 0.90 -16.15 16.24
CA TYR A 44 -0.29 -16.52 15.51
C TYR A 44 -0.36 -15.76 14.19
N ALA A 45 -0.65 -16.47 13.11
CA ALA A 45 -0.85 -15.93 11.78
C ALA A 45 -2.19 -16.41 11.21
N CYS A 46 -2.98 -15.49 10.65
CA CYS A 46 -4.26 -15.82 10.03
C CYS A 46 -4.58 -14.82 8.91
N ALA A 47 -5.05 -15.32 7.78
CA ALA A 47 -5.50 -14.48 6.67
C ALA A 47 -6.43 -15.23 5.71
N VAL A 48 -6.81 -14.54 4.64
CA VAL A 48 -7.62 -15.08 3.53
C VAL A 48 -6.88 -16.13 2.69
N HIS A 49 -5.58 -16.28 2.89
CA HIS A 49 -4.76 -17.21 2.12
C HIS A 49 -4.84 -18.62 2.70
N ASN A 50 -4.87 -19.60 1.81
CA ASN A 50 -4.82 -21.00 2.21
C ASN A 50 -3.52 -21.30 2.98
N LYS A 51 -3.65 -21.80 4.22
CA LYS A 51 -2.50 -22.07 5.09
C LYS A 51 -1.55 -23.13 4.52
N ASP A 52 -2.02 -23.98 3.61
CA ASP A 52 -1.17 -24.96 2.95
C ASP A 52 -0.08 -24.32 2.11
N LEU A 53 -0.28 -23.09 1.62
CA LEU A 53 0.76 -22.31 0.94
C LEU A 53 1.83 -21.75 1.90
N GLN A 54 1.54 -21.73 3.19
CA GLN A 54 2.46 -21.25 4.24
C GLN A 54 3.26 -22.39 4.88
N ARG A 55 3.15 -23.60 4.36
CA ARG A 55 3.86 -24.75 4.88
C ARG A 55 5.37 -24.63 4.69
N PRO A 56 6.16 -25.01 5.69
CA PRO A 56 7.62 -25.05 5.58
C PRO A 56 8.11 -25.84 4.37
N GLU A 57 7.49 -26.98 4.07
CA GLU A 57 7.88 -27.86 2.96
C GLU A 57 7.71 -27.18 1.59
N ILE A 58 6.67 -26.38 1.43
CA ILE A 58 6.46 -25.61 0.19
C ILE A 58 7.46 -24.46 0.12
N ALA A 59 7.70 -23.78 1.24
CA ALA A 59 8.70 -22.73 1.31
C ALA A 59 10.10 -23.20 0.90
N GLU A 60 10.46 -24.42 1.25
CA GLU A 60 11.74 -25.03 0.85
C GLU A 60 11.81 -25.45 -0.61
N ALA A 61 10.69 -25.93 -1.15
CA ALA A 61 10.61 -26.37 -2.53
C ALA A 61 10.71 -25.23 -3.54
N LEU A 62 10.43 -23.98 -3.10
CA LEU A 62 10.52 -22.83 -3.98
C LEU A 62 11.96 -22.34 -4.11
N PRO A 63 12.38 -21.97 -5.33
CA PRO A 63 13.69 -21.37 -5.53
C PRO A 63 13.81 -20.05 -4.74
N PRO A 64 15.03 -19.67 -4.33
CA PRO A 64 15.25 -18.36 -3.74
C PRO A 64 14.73 -17.27 -4.66
N GLN A 65 13.95 -16.36 -4.13
CA GLN A 65 13.42 -15.25 -4.89
C GLN A 65 14.43 -14.11 -4.94
N PRO A 66 14.53 -13.36 -6.05
CA PRO A 66 15.34 -12.15 -6.09
C PRO A 66 14.88 -11.14 -5.03
N ALA A 67 15.77 -10.25 -4.59
CA ALA A 67 15.46 -9.22 -3.59
C ALA A 67 14.32 -8.27 -4.01
N TYR A 68 14.06 -8.17 -5.29
CA TYR A 68 12.99 -7.37 -5.89
C TYR A 68 11.75 -8.20 -6.28
N ALA A 69 11.73 -9.49 -5.98
CA ALA A 69 10.55 -10.32 -6.25
C ALA A 69 9.41 -9.91 -5.33
N SER A 70 8.25 -9.78 -5.90
CA SER A 70 7.07 -9.40 -5.19
C SER A 70 6.64 -10.47 -4.18
N LEU A 71 5.93 -10.04 -3.14
CA LEU A 71 5.33 -10.90 -2.10
C LEU A 71 4.42 -12.00 -2.64
N TRP A 72 3.94 -11.87 -3.83
CA TRP A 72 3.13 -12.85 -4.54
C TRP A 72 3.73 -14.22 -4.67
N TYR A 73 5.02 -14.25 -4.89
CA TYR A 73 5.79 -15.49 -4.95
C TYR A 73 6.39 -15.83 -3.60
N GLY A 74 6.14 -14.97 -2.62
CA GLY A 74 6.54 -15.19 -1.25
C GLY A 74 5.59 -16.14 -0.59
N VAL A 75 6.03 -17.36 -0.39
CA VAL A 75 5.24 -18.41 0.24
C VAL A 75 5.05 -18.19 1.72
N ILE A 76 5.82 -17.26 2.33
CA ILE A 76 5.88 -17.10 3.78
C ILE A 76 5.35 -15.73 4.19
N GLU A 77 4.08 -15.49 3.92
CA GLU A 77 3.41 -14.29 4.42
C GLU A 77 3.02 -14.40 5.90
N GLY A 78 2.84 -15.62 6.40
CA GLY A 78 2.54 -15.89 7.81
C GLY A 78 3.76 -15.92 8.72
N GLY A 79 4.98 -15.86 8.20
CA GLY A 79 6.22 -15.93 8.97
C GLY A 79 7.06 -17.16 8.66
N ASP A 80 8.38 -17.07 8.92
CA ASP A 80 9.32 -18.18 8.76
C ASP A 80 9.20 -19.14 9.95
N THR A 81 8.37 -20.15 9.79
CA THR A 81 8.06 -21.15 10.82
C THR A 81 9.33 -21.78 11.42
N LYS A 82 10.31 -22.14 10.59
CA LYS A 82 11.56 -22.76 11.08
C LYS A 82 12.32 -21.83 12.01
N ARG A 83 12.48 -20.60 11.58
CA ARG A 83 13.22 -19.60 12.35
C ARG A 83 12.50 -19.24 13.64
N LEU A 84 11.17 -19.15 13.61
CA LEU A 84 10.37 -18.90 14.80
C LEU A 84 10.48 -20.04 15.81
N VAL A 85 10.32 -21.28 15.36
CA VAL A 85 10.43 -22.47 16.22
C VAL A 85 11.85 -22.62 16.77
N ALA A 86 12.89 -22.42 15.95
CA ALA A 86 14.30 -22.45 16.40
C ALA A 86 14.59 -21.38 17.46
N ASN A 87 13.87 -20.26 17.44
CA ASN A 87 13.95 -19.22 18.48
C ASN A 87 13.03 -19.47 19.69
N GLY A 88 12.40 -20.64 19.78
CA GLY A 88 11.61 -21.05 20.95
C GLY A 88 10.18 -20.52 20.97
N TYR A 89 9.62 -20.15 19.83
CA TYR A 89 8.20 -19.83 19.68
C TYR A 89 7.43 -21.03 19.15
N ALA A 90 6.19 -21.18 19.57
CA ALA A 90 5.25 -21.94 18.78
C ALA A 90 4.67 -21.03 17.67
N HIS A 91 4.44 -21.57 16.48
CA HIS A 91 3.84 -20.86 15.37
C HIS A 91 2.51 -21.52 15.02
N VAL A 92 1.43 -20.76 15.04
CA VAL A 92 0.07 -21.22 14.73
C VAL A 92 -0.41 -20.48 13.50
N ILE A 93 -0.75 -21.22 12.44
CA ILE A 93 -1.23 -20.67 11.18
C ILE A 93 -2.67 -21.14 10.97
N ALA A 94 -3.61 -20.20 10.94
CA ALA A 94 -5.02 -20.49 10.75
C ALA A 94 -5.54 -19.99 9.40
N GLU A 95 -6.61 -20.59 8.96
CA GLU A 95 -7.46 -20.11 7.87
C GLU A 95 -8.65 -19.36 8.46
N LEU A 96 -9.02 -18.23 7.83
CA LEU A 96 -10.24 -17.51 8.18
C LEU A 96 -11.48 -18.39 7.93
N ARG A 97 -12.57 -18.04 8.56
CA ARG A 97 -13.90 -18.64 8.35
C ARG A 97 -14.24 -18.66 6.85
N GLY A 98 -14.68 -19.82 6.35
CA GLY A 98 -15.01 -20.02 4.94
C GLY A 98 -13.81 -20.09 4.00
N VAL A 99 -12.57 -20.16 4.52
CA VAL A 99 -11.34 -20.29 3.74
C VAL A 99 -10.76 -21.69 3.91
N GLY A 100 -10.32 -22.32 2.81
CA GLY A 100 -9.66 -23.60 2.81
C GLY A 100 -10.47 -24.70 3.47
N LYS A 101 -10.01 -25.20 4.63
CA LYS A 101 -10.67 -26.25 5.42
C LYS A 101 -11.52 -25.69 6.58
N SER A 102 -11.48 -24.39 6.80
CA SER A 102 -12.33 -23.75 7.82
C SER A 102 -13.80 -23.75 7.39
N GLU A 103 -14.68 -24.03 8.34
CA GLU A 103 -16.13 -24.02 8.15
C GLU A 103 -16.69 -22.59 8.11
N GLY A 104 -18.00 -22.47 7.82
CA GLY A 104 -18.73 -21.21 7.84
C GLY A 104 -18.61 -20.39 6.55
N ASN A 105 -19.05 -19.14 6.60
CA ASN A 105 -19.02 -18.21 5.47
C ASN A 105 -17.98 -17.11 5.69
N TYR A 106 -17.25 -16.76 4.66
CA TYR A 106 -16.30 -15.66 4.71
C TYR A 106 -16.99 -14.33 5.05
N GLY A 107 -16.41 -13.58 5.97
CA GLY A 107 -16.94 -12.29 6.42
C GLY A 107 -17.88 -12.35 7.64
N GLU A 108 -18.21 -13.55 8.13
CA GLU A 108 -19.03 -13.75 9.35
C GLU A 108 -18.14 -14.02 10.58
N ASP A 109 -17.02 -13.30 10.72
CA ASP A 109 -15.90 -13.63 11.60
C ASP A 109 -15.68 -12.61 12.75
N GLU A 110 -16.73 -11.98 13.26
CA GLU A 110 -16.61 -10.87 14.21
C GLU A 110 -15.71 -11.16 15.42
N TRP A 111 -15.73 -12.42 15.94
CA TRP A 111 -15.01 -12.80 17.17
C TRP A 111 -13.98 -13.92 16.98
N ASP A 112 -13.75 -14.36 15.77
CA ASP A 112 -12.91 -15.53 15.51
C ASP A 112 -11.47 -15.37 16.01
N HIS A 113 -10.88 -14.20 15.87
CA HIS A 113 -9.52 -13.95 16.38
C HIS A 113 -9.47 -13.99 17.91
N TYR A 114 -10.47 -13.44 18.57
CA TYR A 114 -10.56 -13.52 20.03
C TYR A 114 -10.60 -14.97 20.49
N ASP A 115 -11.52 -15.75 19.94
CA ASP A 115 -11.72 -17.16 20.33
C ASP A 115 -10.47 -17.99 20.02
N MET A 116 -9.84 -17.77 18.87
CA MET A 116 -8.63 -18.46 18.48
C MET A 116 -7.45 -18.13 19.43
N ILE A 117 -7.23 -16.87 19.76
CA ILE A 117 -6.15 -16.45 20.67
C ILE A 117 -6.36 -17.04 22.06
N GLU A 118 -7.59 -17.02 22.59
CA GLU A 118 -7.88 -17.61 23.89
C GLU A 118 -7.79 -19.15 23.87
N TRP A 119 -8.16 -19.80 22.77
CA TRP A 119 -7.91 -21.23 22.59
C TRP A 119 -6.41 -21.55 22.58
N ILE A 120 -5.60 -20.77 21.86
CA ILE A 120 -4.14 -20.92 21.84
C ILE A 120 -3.58 -20.79 23.26
N ALA A 121 -3.97 -19.76 23.99
CA ALA A 121 -3.49 -19.50 25.34
C ALA A 121 -3.84 -20.62 26.35
N ALA A 122 -4.95 -21.30 26.13
CA ALA A 122 -5.40 -22.41 26.96
C ALA A 122 -4.66 -23.74 26.68
N GLN A 123 -3.83 -23.81 25.63
CA GLN A 123 -3.13 -25.04 25.29
C GLN A 123 -2.02 -25.38 26.30
N PRO A 124 -1.80 -26.66 26.62
CA PRO A 124 -0.80 -27.06 27.63
C PRO A 124 0.63 -26.71 27.24
N TRP A 125 0.92 -26.50 25.96
CA TRP A 125 2.22 -26.11 25.42
C TRP A 125 2.41 -24.59 25.29
N CYS A 126 1.37 -23.77 25.54
CA CYS A 126 1.42 -22.31 25.52
C CYS A 126 1.73 -21.76 26.91
N ASP A 127 2.58 -20.74 27.00
CA ASP A 127 2.90 -20.04 28.24
C ASP A 127 1.91 -18.93 28.61
N GLY A 128 0.88 -18.71 27.77
CA GLY A 128 -0.13 -17.66 27.92
C GLY A 128 0.26 -16.33 27.25
N ASN A 129 1.39 -16.25 26.58
CA ASN A 129 1.80 -15.06 25.84
C ASN A 129 1.64 -15.29 24.34
N VAL A 130 0.72 -14.55 23.73
CA VAL A 130 0.44 -14.65 22.29
C VAL A 130 0.80 -13.32 21.62
N GLY A 131 1.52 -13.39 20.52
CA GLY A 131 1.71 -12.31 19.55
C GLY A 131 1.14 -12.72 18.20
N MET A 132 1.01 -11.77 17.29
CA MET A 132 0.62 -12.09 15.91
C MET A 132 1.70 -11.64 14.94
N ILE A 133 1.83 -12.38 13.84
CA ILE A 133 2.84 -12.15 12.82
C ILE A 133 2.22 -12.31 11.43
N GLY A 134 2.78 -11.60 10.47
CA GLY A 134 2.38 -11.71 9.06
C GLY A 134 2.39 -10.38 8.36
N ILE A 135 2.36 -10.46 7.04
CA ILE A 135 2.39 -9.30 6.14
C ILE A 135 1.11 -9.24 5.31
N SER A 136 0.83 -8.11 4.66
CA SER A 136 -0.29 -7.92 3.76
C SER A 136 -1.64 -8.22 4.45
N ALA A 137 -2.40 -9.19 3.97
CA ALA A 137 -3.64 -9.62 4.57
C ALA A 137 -3.43 -10.10 6.03
N TYR A 138 -2.37 -10.87 6.29
CA TYR A 138 -2.00 -11.26 7.66
C TYR A 138 -1.67 -10.05 8.55
N GLY A 139 -1.16 -8.97 7.98
CA GLY A 139 -0.93 -7.71 8.69
C GLY A 139 -2.24 -7.03 9.11
N GLY A 140 -3.20 -6.97 8.20
CA GLY A 140 -4.53 -6.40 8.48
C GLY A 140 -5.28 -7.15 9.58
N GLU A 141 -5.23 -8.48 9.56
CA GLU A 141 -5.90 -9.32 10.56
C GLU A 141 -5.33 -9.14 11.98
N GLN A 142 -4.05 -8.76 12.12
CA GLN A 142 -3.48 -8.44 13.42
C GLN A 142 -4.14 -7.23 14.07
N PHE A 143 -4.44 -6.19 13.30
CA PHE A 143 -5.18 -5.03 13.81
C PHE A 143 -6.63 -5.39 14.12
N ARG A 144 -7.28 -6.25 13.32
CA ARG A 144 -8.64 -6.76 13.64
C ARG A 144 -8.67 -7.52 14.96
N ALA A 145 -7.70 -8.39 15.18
CA ALA A 145 -7.54 -9.10 16.44
C ALA A 145 -7.32 -8.15 17.63
N ALA A 146 -6.42 -7.16 17.46
CA ALA A 146 -6.13 -6.18 18.52
C ALA A 146 -7.34 -5.32 18.90
N GLN A 147 -8.24 -5.04 17.95
CA GLN A 147 -9.50 -4.34 18.21
C GLN A 147 -10.46 -5.15 19.08
N GLN A 148 -10.41 -6.47 19.04
CA GLN A 148 -11.22 -7.37 19.88
C GLN A 148 -10.69 -7.47 21.31
N GLN A 149 -9.47 -7.03 21.57
CA GLN A 149 -8.79 -6.97 22.87
C GLN A 149 -8.75 -8.33 23.63
N PRO A 150 -8.34 -9.44 23.00
CA PRO A 150 -8.19 -10.70 23.71
C PRO A 150 -7.11 -10.58 24.80
N PRO A 151 -7.34 -11.03 26.04
CA PRO A 151 -6.44 -10.82 27.18
C PRO A 151 -5.03 -11.38 27.01
N HIS A 152 -4.88 -12.44 26.20
CA HIS A 152 -3.59 -13.09 25.98
C HIS A 152 -2.80 -12.54 24.78
N LEU A 153 -3.38 -11.62 23.97
CA LEU A 153 -2.64 -10.94 22.92
C LEU A 153 -1.78 -9.81 23.53
N LYS A 154 -0.46 -9.95 23.46
CA LYS A 154 0.50 -9.05 24.13
C LYS A 154 1.14 -8.02 23.21
N ALA A 155 1.40 -8.37 21.95
CA ALA A 155 2.03 -7.51 20.98
C ALA A 155 1.72 -7.99 19.55
N ILE A 156 1.80 -7.07 18.58
CA ILE A 156 1.65 -7.39 17.16
C ILE A 156 2.74 -6.75 16.32
N PHE A 157 2.97 -7.32 15.11
CA PHE A 157 3.92 -6.81 14.14
C PHE A 157 3.27 -6.82 12.73
N PRO A 158 2.25 -5.97 12.50
CA PRO A 158 1.51 -5.89 11.24
C PRO A 158 2.33 -5.15 10.16
N TYR A 159 3.20 -5.87 9.47
CA TYR A 159 3.99 -5.30 8.39
C TYR A 159 3.23 -5.40 7.06
N ASP A 160 3.40 -4.39 6.18
CA ASP A 160 2.65 -4.26 4.93
C ASP A 160 1.13 -4.42 5.14
N SER A 161 0.62 -3.90 6.25
CA SER A 161 -0.80 -4.03 6.60
C SER A 161 -1.67 -3.17 5.70
N MET A 162 -2.72 -3.78 5.18
CA MET A 162 -3.83 -3.09 4.55
C MET A 162 -4.88 -2.68 5.59
N GLY A 163 -5.82 -1.82 5.22
CA GLY A 163 -7.04 -1.66 6.00
C GLY A 163 -7.00 -0.65 7.14
N ALA A 164 -6.54 0.56 6.86
CA ALA A 164 -6.68 1.64 7.84
C ALA A 164 -8.12 2.15 7.95
N TYR A 165 -8.78 2.34 6.84
CA TYR A 165 -10.16 2.83 6.78
C TYR A 165 -11.08 1.79 6.14
N SER A 166 -12.29 1.66 6.66
CA SER A 166 -13.33 0.75 6.14
C SER A 166 -12.96 -0.75 6.14
N GLY A 167 -11.96 -1.14 6.94
CA GLY A 167 -11.51 -2.53 7.03
C GLY A 167 -10.40 -2.89 6.03
N MET A 168 -10.06 -4.16 5.92
CA MET A 168 -8.92 -4.67 5.17
C MET A 168 -9.00 -4.37 3.66
N TRP A 169 -10.19 -4.18 3.12
CA TRP A 169 -10.46 -3.97 1.71
C TRP A 169 -11.14 -2.61 1.48
N SER A 170 -10.56 -1.58 2.05
CA SER A 170 -11.02 -0.21 1.88
C SER A 170 -11.02 0.19 0.41
N ILE A 171 -12.10 0.85 -0.01
CA ILE A 171 -12.15 1.45 -1.34
C ILE A 171 -10.99 2.43 -1.55
N ARG A 172 -10.49 3.05 -0.48
CA ARG A 172 -9.36 3.98 -0.54
C ARG A 172 -8.06 3.32 -0.94
N GLU A 173 -7.89 2.04 -0.60
CA GLU A 173 -6.71 1.26 -0.97
C GLU A 173 -6.85 0.65 -2.37
N PHE A 174 -8.05 0.18 -2.70
CA PHE A 174 -8.33 -0.38 -4.02
C PHE A 174 -8.54 0.68 -5.11
N HIS A 175 -9.02 1.87 -4.73
CA HIS A 175 -9.32 2.97 -5.62
C HIS A 175 -8.67 4.25 -5.09
N PRO A 176 -7.33 4.33 -5.08
CA PRO A 176 -6.64 5.50 -4.55
C PRO A 176 -7.12 6.77 -5.27
N GLY A 177 -7.60 7.74 -4.49
CA GLY A 177 -8.21 8.95 -5.03
C GLY A 177 -9.45 8.72 -5.91
N GLY A 178 -10.12 7.55 -5.79
CA GLY A 178 -11.25 7.16 -6.63
C GLY A 178 -10.86 6.55 -7.99
N VAL A 179 -9.57 6.33 -8.24
CA VAL A 179 -9.08 5.70 -9.48
C VAL A 179 -8.92 4.19 -9.24
N LEU A 180 -9.67 3.39 -9.99
CA LEU A 180 -9.69 1.95 -9.82
C LEU A 180 -8.36 1.32 -10.21
N GLN A 181 -7.72 0.66 -9.26
CA GLN A 181 -6.49 -0.09 -9.46
C GLN A 181 -6.81 -1.53 -9.88
N MET A 182 -6.10 -2.03 -10.88
CA MET A 182 -6.38 -3.33 -11.48
C MET A 182 -5.83 -4.51 -10.67
N MET A 183 -4.72 -4.32 -9.98
CA MET A 183 -4.01 -5.37 -9.28
C MET A 183 -4.90 -6.15 -8.29
N PRO A 184 -5.70 -5.53 -7.41
CA PRO A 184 -6.53 -6.27 -6.46
C PRO A 184 -7.52 -7.24 -7.12
N TYR A 185 -8.04 -6.88 -8.29
CA TYR A 185 -9.00 -7.71 -9.01
C TYR A 185 -8.38 -8.97 -9.60
N LEU A 186 -7.16 -8.86 -10.06
CA LEU A 186 -6.42 -10.01 -10.56
C LEU A 186 -5.96 -10.92 -9.42
N LEU A 187 -5.56 -10.31 -8.30
CA LEU A 187 -5.23 -11.03 -7.09
C LEU A 187 -6.38 -11.84 -6.56
N GLY A 188 -7.53 -11.22 -6.41
CA GLY A 188 -8.75 -11.88 -5.99
C GLY A 188 -9.16 -13.04 -6.90
N MET A 189 -8.79 -13.00 -8.20
CA MET A 189 -9.04 -14.12 -9.11
C MET A 189 -8.13 -15.33 -8.88
N PHE A 190 -6.87 -15.11 -8.44
CA PHE A 190 -5.87 -16.17 -8.48
C PHE A 190 -5.47 -16.74 -7.12
N SER A 191 -5.57 -16.01 -6.04
CA SER A 191 -4.88 -16.42 -4.82
C SER A 191 -5.69 -16.39 -3.54
N CYS A 192 -6.68 -15.55 -3.47
CA CYS A 192 -7.17 -15.20 -2.14
C CYS A 192 -8.46 -15.89 -1.79
N VAL A 193 -9.22 -16.30 -2.76
CA VAL A 193 -10.59 -16.58 -2.45
C VAL A 193 -10.90 -18.00 -2.69
N HIS A 194 -11.04 -18.67 -1.60
CA HIS A 194 -11.77 -19.88 -1.55
C HIS A 194 -13.25 -19.64 -1.44
N GLU A 195 -13.74 -18.77 -2.29
CA GLU A 195 -15.11 -19.00 -2.66
C GLU A 195 -15.05 -20.22 -3.55
N PRO A 196 -15.59 -21.37 -3.15
CA PRO A 196 -15.70 -22.47 -4.07
C PRO A 196 -16.29 -21.88 -5.33
N CYS A 197 -15.82 -22.32 -6.50
CA CYS A 197 -16.48 -22.09 -7.76
C CYS A 197 -17.88 -22.71 -7.63
N GLY A 198 -18.68 -22.13 -6.75
CA GLY A 198 -19.96 -22.63 -6.33
C GLY A 198 -20.98 -22.44 -7.42
N GLN A 199 -22.14 -22.99 -7.19
CA GLN A 199 -23.30 -22.84 -8.08
C GLN A 199 -23.56 -21.35 -8.37
N PRO A 200 -23.95 -20.98 -9.61
CA PRO A 200 -24.31 -19.62 -9.93
C PRO A 200 -25.38 -19.12 -8.96
N GLY A 201 -25.03 -18.21 -8.09
CA GLY A 201 -25.99 -17.53 -7.25
C GLY A 201 -26.68 -16.41 -8.03
N PRO A 202 -27.96 -16.11 -7.74
CA PRO A 202 -28.58 -14.91 -8.25
C PRO A 202 -27.81 -13.67 -7.74
N LEU A 203 -27.90 -12.57 -8.49
CA LEU A 203 -27.43 -11.28 -7.98
C LEU A 203 -28.18 -10.99 -6.67
N PRO A 204 -27.48 -10.61 -5.59
CA PRO A 204 -28.18 -10.25 -4.36
C PRO A 204 -29.22 -9.16 -4.62
N PRO A 205 -30.44 -9.29 -4.04
CA PRO A 205 -31.51 -8.31 -4.26
C PRO A 205 -31.07 -6.89 -3.92
N GLY A 206 -31.44 -5.93 -4.77
CA GLY A 206 -31.13 -4.52 -4.59
C GLY A 206 -29.76 -4.08 -5.15
N LEU A 207 -29.03 -4.96 -5.81
CA LEU A 207 -27.76 -4.65 -6.47
C LEU A 207 -27.88 -4.55 -8.00
N GLU A 208 -29.07 -4.78 -8.56
CA GLU A 208 -29.30 -4.83 -10.00
C GLU A 208 -28.88 -3.54 -10.70
N GLU A 209 -29.28 -2.39 -10.16
CA GLU A 209 -28.96 -1.07 -10.72
C GLU A 209 -27.43 -0.79 -10.66
N LYS A 210 -26.78 -1.14 -9.56
CA LYS A 210 -25.33 -0.99 -9.41
C LYS A 210 -24.57 -1.89 -10.38
N TRP A 211 -25.03 -3.13 -10.55
CA TRP A 211 -24.44 -4.07 -11.48
C TRP A 211 -24.63 -3.63 -12.92
N GLU A 212 -25.83 -3.16 -13.29
CA GLU A 212 -26.10 -2.61 -14.62
C GLU A 212 -25.23 -1.40 -14.93
N TRP A 213 -25.02 -0.52 -13.94
CA TRP A 213 -24.10 0.60 -14.07
C TRP A 213 -22.68 0.12 -14.40
N ALA A 214 -22.15 -0.84 -13.65
CA ALA A 214 -20.82 -1.38 -13.88
C ALA A 214 -20.69 -2.09 -15.24
N MET A 215 -21.71 -2.86 -15.63
CA MET A 215 -21.79 -3.55 -16.93
C MET A 215 -21.86 -2.60 -18.12
N ASN A 216 -22.37 -1.40 -17.92
CA ASN A 216 -22.46 -0.37 -18.95
C ASN A 216 -21.34 0.68 -18.87
N ASN A 217 -20.40 0.53 -17.90
CA ASN A 217 -19.27 1.45 -17.77
C ASN A 217 -18.25 1.21 -18.90
N PRO A 218 -18.08 2.16 -19.83
CA PRO A 218 -17.22 1.98 -21.00
C PRO A 218 -15.74 1.84 -20.63
N ASP A 219 -15.32 2.41 -19.49
CA ASP A 219 -13.95 2.31 -19.00
C ASP A 219 -13.66 0.87 -18.53
N TYR A 220 -14.61 0.25 -17.81
CA TYR A 220 -14.49 -1.14 -17.37
C TYR A 220 -14.48 -2.13 -18.54
N MET A 221 -15.27 -1.84 -19.58
CA MET A 221 -15.41 -2.72 -20.73
C MET A 221 -14.16 -2.78 -21.62
N MET A 222 -13.15 -1.96 -21.35
CA MET A 222 -11.84 -2.12 -21.99
C MET A 222 -11.01 -3.27 -21.42
N TYR A 223 -11.40 -3.84 -20.28
CA TYR A 223 -10.62 -4.82 -19.52
C TYR A 223 -11.37 -6.14 -19.38
N ALA A 224 -10.91 -7.16 -20.10
CA ALA A 224 -11.59 -8.46 -20.15
C ALA A 224 -11.77 -9.13 -18.78
N HIS A 225 -10.85 -8.92 -17.85
CA HIS A 225 -10.95 -9.52 -16.51
C HIS A 225 -12.00 -8.82 -15.63
N LEU A 226 -12.23 -7.52 -15.77
CA LEU A 226 -13.35 -6.86 -15.10
C LEU A 226 -14.68 -7.38 -15.62
N TRP A 227 -14.79 -7.57 -16.94
CA TRP A 227 -15.93 -8.24 -17.55
C TRP A 227 -16.16 -9.63 -16.96
N ASN A 228 -15.09 -10.42 -16.81
CA ASN A 228 -15.20 -11.77 -16.27
C ASN A 228 -15.71 -11.75 -14.82
N ILE A 229 -15.23 -10.83 -13.98
CA ILE A 229 -15.70 -10.68 -12.60
C ILE A 229 -17.19 -10.32 -12.57
N LEU A 230 -17.61 -9.35 -13.40
CA LEU A 230 -19.00 -8.88 -13.44
C LEU A 230 -19.98 -9.93 -13.99
N THR A 231 -19.51 -10.82 -14.88
CA THR A 231 -20.32 -11.86 -15.51
C THR A 231 -20.13 -13.25 -14.92
N GLN A 232 -19.32 -13.38 -13.89
CA GLN A 232 -19.00 -14.65 -13.23
C GLN A 232 -20.28 -15.36 -12.75
N LYS A 233 -20.38 -16.65 -13.12
CA LYS A 233 -21.48 -17.53 -12.72
C LYS A 233 -21.15 -18.29 -11.44
N GLY A 234 -20.92 -17.61 -10.37
CA GLY A 234 -20.57 -18.25 -9.12
C GLY A 234 -20.89 -17.36 -7.94
N GLN A 235 -20.44 -17.76 -6.76
CA GLN A 235 -20.52 -16.91 -5.59
C GLN A 235 -19.66 -15.65 -5.85
N ARG A 236 -20.26 -14.49 -5.66
CA ARG A 236 -19.60 -13.22 -5.94
C ARG A 236 -18.74 -12.81 -4.76
N SER A 237 -17.46 -12.63 -5.02
CA SER A 237 -16.51 -12.26 -3.99
C SER A 237 -16.76 -10.86 -3.43
N GLY A 238 -16.78 -10.75 -2.11
CA GLY A 238 -16.77 -9.47 -1.42
C GLY A 238 -15.56 -8.59 -1.76
N LEU A 239 -14.48 -9.23 -2.20
CA LEU A 239 -13.21 -8.55 -2.49
C LEU A 239 -13.11 -7.97 -3.90
N THR A 240 -13.78 -8.58 -4.87
CA THR A 240 -13.62 -8.19 -6.27
C THR A 240 -14.93 -7.68 -6.88
N PHE A 241 -16.04 -8.34 -6.62
CA PHE A 241 -17.30 -7.99 -7.24
C PHE A 241 -17.92 -6.70 -6.67
N PHE A 242 -18.04 -6.61 -5.34
CA PHE A 242 -18.72 -5.46 -4.72
C PHE A 242 -18.00 -4.14 -4.92
N PRO A 243 -16.65 -4.04 -4.80
CA PRO A 243 -15.95 -2.79 -5.10
C PRO A 243 -16.07 -2.34 -6.58
N LEU A 244 -16.32 -3.27 -7.51
CA LEU A 244 -16.55 -2.91 -8.91
C LEU A 244 -17.92 -2.29 -9.14
N ILE A 245 -18.95 -2.84 -8.53
CA ILE A 245 -20.33 -2.35 -8.74
C ILE A 245 -20.66 -1.12 -7.90
N ASP A 246 -19.90 -0.88 -6.84
CA ASP A 246 -20.10 0.27 -5.94
C ASP A 246 -18.76 0.85 -5.45
N PRO A 247 -18.00 1.52 -6.33
CA PRO A 247 -16.67 2.02 -6.05
C PRO A 247 -16.67 3.33 -5.24
N TYR A 248 -17.39 3.35 -4.13
CA TYR A 248 -17.56 4.52 -3.28
C TYR A 248 -17.28 4.20 -1.82
N ASP A 249 -16.89 5.19 -1.07
CA ASP A 249 -16.74 5.12 0.39
C ASP A 249 -18.06 5.46 1.09
N TYR A 250 -18.15 5.07 2.35
CA TYR A 250 -19.31 5.30 3.19
C TYR A 250 -18.90 6.03 4.46
N PRO A 251 -19.52 7.17 4.80
CA PRO A 251 -19.14 7.97 5.98
C PRO A 251 -19.14 7.17 7.28
N GLU A 252 -20.10 6.28 7.47
CA GLU A 252 -20.22 5.42 8.66
C GLU A 252 -19.05 4.44 8.82
N LEU A 253 -18.45 4.00 7.71
CA LEU A 253 -17.26 3.14 7.74
C LEU A 253 -16.03 3.93 8.16
N LEU A 254 -15.92 5.19 7.74
CA LEU A 254 -14.84 6.07 8.18
C LEU A 254 -14.92 6.36 9.68
N GLU A 255 -16.11 6.68 10.18
CA GLU A 255 -16.33 6.90 11.62
C GLU A 255 -16.03 5.66 12.45
N LYS A 256 -16.49 4.49 12.01
CA LYS A 256 -16.15 3.20 12.61
C LYS A 256 -14.65 2.94 12.64
N SER A 257 -13.94 3.32 11.58
CA SER A 257 -12.47 3.16 11.52
C SER A 257 -11.76 4.06 12.52
N GLU A 258 -12.21 5.31 12.69
CA GLU A 258 -11.68 6.23 13.71
C GLU A 258 -11.87 5.68 15.13
N GLU A 259 -13.01 5.06 15.42
CA GLU A 259 -13.24 4.36 16.69
C GLU A 259 -12.33 3.13 16.85
N ASN A 260 -12.13 2.39 15.77
CA ASN A 260 -11.31 1.18 15.77
C ASN A 260 -9.83 1.46 16.05
N PHE A 261 -9.28 2.58 15.58
CA PHE A 261 -7.91 2.98 15.96
C PHE A 261 -7.76 3.04 17.49
N GLN A 262 -8.77 3.54 18.21
CA GLN A 262 -8.72 3.72 19.66
C GLN A 262 -8.90 2.40 20.44
N LYS A 263 -9.36 1.33 19.80
CA LYS A 263 -9.48 0.00 20.41
C LYS A 263 -8.13 -0.72 20.54
N VAL A 264 -7.11 -0.34 19.79
CA VAL A 264 -5.76 -0.92 19.86
C VAL A 264 -5.05 -0.41 21.11
N LYS A 265 -4.89 -1.28 22.11
CA LYS A 265 -4.31 -0.97 23.43
C LYS A 265 -3.04 -1.78 23.73
N ILE A 266 -2.48 -2.44 22.74
CA ILE A 266 -1.27 -3.24 22.85
C ILE A 266 -0.15 -2.61 22.01
N PRO A 267 1.12 -2.92 22.32
CA PRO A 267 2.24 -2.43 21.53
C PRO A 267 2.26 -3.03 20.13
N PHE A 268 2.66 -2.22 19.15
CA PHE A 268 2.81 -2.69 17.78
C PHE A 268 3.97 -2.05 17.03
N VAL A 269 4.46 -2.78 16.02
CA VAL A 269 5.33 -2.28 14.97
C VAL A 269 4.59 -2.42 13.65
N CYS A 270 4.33 -1.34 12.98
CA CYS A 270 3.79 -1.37 11.62
C CYS A 270 4.79 -0.76 10.63
N GLY A 271 4.58 -0.99 9.36
CA GLY A 271 5.48 -0.45 8.35
C GLY A 271 5.20 -1.03 6.98
N SER A 272 5.94 -0.53 6.01
CA SER A 272 5.90 -1.02 4.63
C SER A 272 7.14 -0.59 3.87
N GLY A 273 7.41 -1.26 2.76
CA GLY A 273 8.36 -0.80 1.75
C GLY A 273 7.76 0.31 0.90
N ALA A 274 8.35 1.48 0.97
CA ALA A 274 7.85 2.65 0.24
C ALA A 274 8.10 2.63 -1.28
N TYR A 275 8.77 1.62 -1.76
CA TYR A 275 9.34 1.61 -3.11
C TYR A 275 8.72 0.55 -4.02
N ALA A 276 7.90 -0.35 -3.51
CA ALA A 276 7.14 -1.26 -4.32
C ALA A 276 5.94 -0.52 -4.87
N TYR A 277 6.10 -0.11 -6.06
CA TYR A 277 5.12 0.62 -6.81
C TYR A 277 3.73 -0.04 -6.81
N THR A 278 3.69 -1.33 -7.07
CA THR A 278 2.46 -2.12 -7.11
C THR A 278 1.80 -2.31 -5.74
N TYR A 279 2.58 -2.26 -4.66
CA TYR A 279 2.13 -2.56 -3.29
C TYR A 279 2.10 -1.36 -2.35
N LYS A 280 2.20 -0.15 -2.88
CA LYS A 280 2.05 1.08 -2.09
C LYS A 280 0.69 1.19 -1.40
N ILE A 281 -0.27 0.38 -1.81
CA ILE A 281 -1.55 0.22 -1.10
C ILE A 281 -1.36 -0.17 0.37
N HIS A 282 -0.29 -0.90 0.70
CA HIS A 282 0.04 -1.28 2.07
C HIS A 282 0.54 -0.12 2.92
N TRP A 283 1.16 0.87 2.28
CA TRP A 283 1.78 1.98 2.99
C TRP A 283 0.78 2.90 3.70
N GLN A 284 -0.33 3.20 3.07
CA GLN A 284 -1.36 4.05 3.67
C GLN A 284 -1.87 3.45 4.98
N GLY A 285 -2.17 2.15 5.00
CA GLY A 285 -2.61 1.46 6.21
C GLY A 285 -1.63 1.62 7.36
N ALA A 286 -0.35 1.33 7.14
CA ALA A 286 0.68 1.39 8.17
C ALA A 286 0.79 2.79 8.82
N GLN A 287 0.87 3.85 8.01
CA GLN A 287 1.00 5.21 8.55
C GLN A 287 -0.26 5.69 9.27
N HIS A 288 -1.46 5.35 8.77
CA HIS A 288 -2.71 5.73 9.44
C HIS A 288 -2.86 5.04 10.80
N TRP A 289 -2.53 3.75 10.91
CA TRP A 289 -2.50 3.07 12.20
C TRP A 289 -1.50 3.71 13.16
N PHE A 290 -0.28 4.01 12.69
CA PHE A 290 0.72 4.67 13.51
C PHE A 290 0.26 6.03 14.03
N MET A 291 -0.31 6.88 13.16
CA MET A 291 -0.77 8.21 13.55
C MET A 291 -1.97 8.18 14.49
N ASN A 292 -2.94 7.30 14.24
CA ASN A 292 -4.25 7.39 14.87
C ASN A 292 -4.48 6.43 16.04
N ALA A 293 -3.73 5.33 16.19
CA ALA A 293 -3.86 4.42 17.33
C ALA A 293 -3.17 5.00 18.58
N THR A 294 -3.78 6.03 19.17
CA THR A 294 -3.17 6.81 20.27
C THR A 294 -3.21 6.12 21.63
N ASN A 295 -4.03 5.07 21.78
CA ASN A 295 -4.13 4.29 23.01
C ASN A 295 -3.10 3.15 23.10
N ALA A 296 -2.31 2.91 22.04
CA ALA A 296 -1.24 1.93 22.07
C ALA A 296 -0.06 2.41 22.95
N PRO A 297 0.41 1.60 23.92
CA PRO A 297 1.44 2.02 24.86
C PRO A 297 2.82 2.20 24.22
N LYS A 298 3.10 1.50 23.14
CA LYS A 298 4.29 1.64 22.30
C LYS A 298 3.90 1.35 20.86
N LYS A 299 4.29 2.24 19.98
CA LYS A 299 4.09 2.04 18.53
C LYS A 299 5.36 2.45 17.79
N ARG A 300 5.66 1.72 16.72
CA ARG A 300 6.80 2.01 15.84
C ARG A 300 6.37 1.93 14.39
N LEU A 301 6.93 2.81 13.57
CA LEU A 301 6.76 2.85 12.14
C LEU A 301 8.10 2.51 11.47
N LEU A 302 8.12 1.43 10.68
CA LEU A 302 9.26 1.02 9.86
C LEU A 302 8.99 1.36 8.41
N PHE A 303 9.81 2.25 7.86
CA PHE A 303 9.77 2.65 6.47
C PHE A 303 10.96 2.05 5.75
N THR A 304 10.78 0.90 5.09
CA THR A 304 11.88 0.10 4.58
C THR A 304 12.26 0.44 3.14
N GLY A 305 13.47 0.12 2.76
CA GLY A 305 14.00 0.32 1.43
C GLY A 305 13.66 -0.83 0.46
N PRO A 306 14.02 -0.71 -0.82
CA PRO A 306 13.67 -1.67 -1.87
C PRO A 306 14.07 -3.11 -1.54
N ALA A 307 15.25 -3.30 -0.95
CA ALA A 307 15.73 -4.64 -0.57
C ALA A 307 14.96 -5.28 0.60
N HIS A 308 14.10 -4.53 1.29
CA HIS A 308 13.38 -4.99 2.48
C HIS A 308 11.91 -5.30 2.22
N GLN A 309 11.44 -4.95 1.05
CA GLN A 309 10.06 -4.77 0.72
C GLN A 309 9.33 -6.08 0.41
N GLU A 310 10.00 -6.97 -0.29
CA GLU A 310 9.38 -8.14 -0.90
C GLU A 310 9.53 -9.39 -0.04
N ARG A 311 10.38 -9.30 0.97
CA ARG A 311 10.62 -10.41 1.92
C ARG A 311 10.98 -9.87 3.30
N PRO A 312 10.02 -9.22 4.00
CA PRO A 312 10.28 -8.60 5.28
C PRO A 312 10.79 -9.62 6.31
N PHE A 313 10.37 -10.88 6.23
CA PHE A 313 10.86 -11.91 7.13
C PHE A 313 12.33 -12.25 6.93
N HIS A 314 12.89 -12.06 5.73
CA HIS A 314 14.32 -12.26 5.50
C HIS A 314 15.17 -11.10 6.00
N THR A 315 14.68 -9.89 5.90
CA THR A 315 15.43 -8.67 6.22
C THR A 315 15.12 -8.12 7.61
N LEU A 316 13.92 -8.38 8.14
CA LEU A 316 13.46 -7.88 9.44
C LEU A 316 13.40 -8.96 10.53
N HIS A 317 13.85 -10.19 10.28
CA HIS A 317 13.77 -11.29 11.25
C HIS A 317 14.35 -10.94 12.62
N ASP A 318 15.54 -10.35 12.65
CA ASP A 318 16.19 -10.02 13.91
C ASP A 318 15.42 -8.93 14.66
N GLU A 319 14.82 -7.99 13.93
CA GLU A 319 13.93 -6.96 14.48
C GLU A 319 12.65 -7.58 15.07
N ILE A 320 12.04 -8.52 14.33
CA ILE A 320 10.82 -9.23 14.75
C ILE A 320 11.10 -10.09 15.98
N ILE A 321 12.16 -10.89 15.96
CA ILE A 321 12.55 -11.74 17.10
C ILE A 321 12.87 -10.86 18.33
N ARG A 322 13.62 -9.77 18.15
CA ARG A 322 13.94 -8.84 19.22
C ARG A 322 12.70 -8.20 19.84
N TRP A 323 11.71 -7.83 18.98
CA TRP A 323 10.43 -7.29 19.43
C TRP A 323 9.66 -8.28 20.32
N TYR A 324 9.49 -9.52 19.85
CA TYR A 324 8.75 -10.54 20.60
C TYR A 324 9.53 -11.11 21.78
N ASP A 325 10.86 -11.16 21.73
CA ASP A 325 11.67 -11.53 22.89
C ASP A 325 11.45 -10.58 24.06
N TYR A 326 11.24 -9.29 23.80
CA TYR A 326 10.88 -8.33 24.85
C TYR A 326 9.43 -8.53 25.34
N TRP A 327 8.46 -8.48 24.44
CA TRP A 327 7.04 -8.45 24.84
C TRP A 327 6.49 -9.79 25.29
N LEU A 328 6.96 -10.91 24.76
CA LEU A 328 6.45 -12.24 25.08
C LEU A 328 7.34 -13.03 26.04
N LYS A 329 8.66 -12.80 26.04
CA LYS A 329 9.61 -13.53 26.90
C LYS A 329 10.19 -12.66 28.03
N GLY A 330 9.87 -11.37 28.07
CA GLY A 330 10.36 -10.46 29.11
C GLY A 330 11.87 -10.21 29.07
N LYS A 331 12.53 -10.43 27.92
CA LYS A 331 13.97 -10.17 27.79
C LYS A 331 14.24 -8.67 27.71
N ASP A 332 15.09 -8.16 28.58
CA ASP A 332 15.58 -6.77 28.48
C ASP A 332 16.59 -6.66 27.33
N ASN A 333 16.15 -6.12 26.21
CA ASN A 333 16.91 -6.03 24.97
C ASN A 333 16.85 -4.64 24.32
N GLY A 334 16.41 -3.63 25.08
CA GLY A 334 16.39 -2.24 24.67
C GLY A 334 15.19 -1.80 23.81
N VAL A 335 14.24 -2.68 23.49
CA VAL A 335 13.04 -2.35 22.70
C VAL A 335 12.26 -1.12 23.20
N PRO A 336 12.10 -0.86 24.51
CA PRO A 336 11.42 0.36 24.98
C PRO A 336 12.07 1.66 24.52
N ASN A 337 13.40 1.64 24.30
CA ASN A 337 14.17 2.80 23.91
C ASN A 337 14.27 3.01 22.40
N ASP A 338 13.68 2.10 21.63
CA ASP A 338 13.67 2.26 20.16
C ASP A 338 12.93 3.52 19.74
N PRO A 339 13.46 4.27 18.75
CA PRO A 339 12.79 5.44 18.21
C PRO A 339 11.46 5.06 17.57
N PRO A 340 10.46 5.93 17.64
CA PRO A 340 9.14 5.67 17.08
C PRO A 340 9.16 5.42 15.57
N VAL A 341 10.01 6.13 14.84
CA VAL A 341 10.11 6.02 13.39
C VAL A 341 11.53 5.64 12.97
N LYS A 342 11.64 4.65 12.10
CA LYS A 342 12.89 4.23 11.47
C LYS A 342 12.66 4.11 9.96
N ALA A 343 13.35 4.93 9.19
CA ALA A 343 13.18 5.03 7.75
C ALA A 343 14.50 4.75 7.01
N TRP A 344 14.41 3.97 5.94
CA TRP A 344 15.49 3.84 4.97
C TRP A 344 15.44 5.02 4.00
N ILE A 345 16.53 5.76 3.91
CA ILE A 345 16.62 6.90 3.01
C ILE A 345 17.24 6.46 1.70
N MET A 346 16.47 6.51 0.62
CA MET A 346 17.01 6.30 -0.73
C MET A 346 18.02 7.40 -1.08
N GLY A 347 18.87 7.18 -2.05
CA GLY A 347 19.95 8.09 -2.40
C GLY A 347 21.11 8.01 -1.42
N GLU A 348 20.87 8.27 -0.15
CA GLU A 348 21.86 8.06 0.92
C GLU A 348 22.11 6.57 1.21
N ASN A 349 21.08 5.73 1.01
CA ASN A 349 21.10 4.29 1.27
C ASN A 349 21.45 3.93 2.73
N LYS A 350 20.84 4.63 3.67
CA LYS A 350 21.05 4.45 5.11
C LYS A 350 19.74 4.53 5.88
N TRP A 351 19.75 3.90 7.07
CA TRP A 351 18.72 4.07 8.06
C TRP A 351 18.86 5.39 8.80
N ARG A 352 17.74 6.13 8.89
CA ARG A 352 17.59 7.27 9.81
C ARG A 352 16.42 7.02 10.75
N THR A 353 16.44 7.69 11.89
CA THR A 353 15.40 7.59 12.92
C THR A 353 14.84 8.96 13.22
N PHE A 354 13.55 9.00 13.54
CA PHE A 354 12.80 10.23 13.81
C PHE A 354 11.90 10.03 15.03
N SER A 355 11.53 11.15 15.65
CA SER A 355 10.78 11.17 16.91
C SER A 355 9.28 10.98 16.73
N ASP A 356 8.73 11.23 15.53
CA ASP A 356 7.30 11.08 15.22
C ASP A 356 7.08 11.07 13.70
N TRP A 357 5.82 10.88 13.28
CA TRP A 357 5.35 10.91 11.91
C TRP A 357 4.04 11.71 11.76
N PRO A 358 3.93 12.67 10.81
CA PRO A 358 5.05 13.19 10.00
C PRO A 358 6.20 13.70 10.86
N VAL A 359 7.40 13.72 10.28
CA VAL A 359 8.61 14.16 11.01
C VAL A 359 8.43 15.59 11.52
N PRO A 360 8.59 15.87 12.84
CA PRO A 360 8.30 17.20 13.41
C PRO A 360 9.15 18.33 12.82
N GLU A 361 10.39 18.03 12.41
CA GLU A 361 11.32 18.99 11.82
C GLU A 361 11.03 19.35 10.37
N THR A 362 9.94 18.80 9.80
CA THR A 362 9.57 19.00 8.39
C THR A 362 9.32 20.47 8.07
N GLN A 363 9.99 20.94 7.03
CA GLN A 363 9.76 22.22 6.39
C GLN A 363 8.96 21.98 5.09
N TRP A 364 7.67 22.30 5.14
CA TRP A 364 6.76 22.14 4.01
C TRP A 364 7.10 23.17 2.94
N THR A 365 7.70 22.75 1.83
CA THR A 365 8.21 23.63 0.78
C THR A 365 7.45 23.41 -0.51
N LYS A 366 6.94 24.49 -1.07
CA LYS A 366 6.28 24.50 -2.38
C LYS A 366 7.31 24.60 -3.49
N PHE A 367 7.12 23.76 -4.49
CA PHE A 367 7.79 23.84 -5.78
C PHE A 367 6.71 24.13 -6.82
N TYR A 368 6.72 25.32 -7.40
CA TYR A 368 5.72 25.75 -8.37
C TYR A 368 6.02 25.16 -9.74
N LEU A 369 4.96 24.71 -10.43
CA LEU A 369 5.02 24.44 -11.85
C LEU A 369 5.20 25.79 -12.55
N ASP A 370 6.08 25.84 -13.52
CA ASP A 370 6.43 27.11 -14.21
C ASP A 370 6.60 26.85 -15.71
N SER A 371 6.64 27.94 -16.46
CA SER A 371 6.84 27.96 -17.91
C SER A 371 8.01 27.06 -18.34
N TRP A 372 7.88 26.44 -19.50
CA TRP A 372 8.91 25.57 -20.08
C TRP A 372 9.19 24.29 -19.26
N GLU A 373 8.13 23.77 -18.63
CA GLU A 373 8.19 22.55 -17.83
C GLU A 373 9.24 22.62 -16.71
N ARG A 374 9.40 23.79 -16.11
CA ARG A 374 10.27 24.00 -14.95
C ARG A 374 9.51 23.75 -13.65
N LEU A 375 10.25 23.30 -12.66
CA LEU A 375 9.82 23.19 -11.28
C LEU A 375 10.72 24.08 -10.42
N THR A 376 10.15 25.07 -9.71
CA THR A 376 10.92 26.09 -8.99
C THR A 376 10.33 26.42 -7.62
N THR A 377 11.18 26.88 -6.69
CA THR A 377 10.72 27.41 -5.40
C THR A 377 10.32 28.89 -5.47
N ASP A 378 10.56 29.55 -6.58
CA ASP A 378 10.13 30.92 -6.79
C ASP A 378 8.60 30.98 -6.90
N GLU A 379 8.00 32.08 -6.44
CA GLU A 379 6.56 32.26 -6.54
C GLU A 379 6.09 32.21 -8.00
N ALA A 380 4.87 31.72 -8.18
CA ALA A 380 4.27 31.62 -9.49
C ALA A 380 4.27 32.97 -10.23
N LEU A 381 4.66 32.95 -11.49
CA LEU A 381 4.82 34.15 -12.32
C LEU A 381 3.49 34.85 -12.62
N PRO A 382 3.51 36.17 -12.90
CA PRO A 382 2.31 36.90 -13.31
C PRO A 382 1.60 36.25 -14.50
N ALA A 383 0.29 36.52 -14.61
CA ALA A 383 -0.54 35.99 -15.69
C ALA A 383 -0.36 36.71 -17.04
N ASP A 384 0.71 37.44 -17.24
CA ASP A 384 1.00 38.19 -18.45
C ASP A 384 2.23 37.61 -19.18
N HIS A 385 2.19 37.66 -20.50
CA HIS A 385 3.31 37.17 -21.34
C HIS A 385 4.54 38.09 -21.24
N THR A 386 5.69 37.46 -21.00
CA THR A 386 7.02 38.10 -21.09
C THR A 386 7.99 37.20 -21.87
N GLN A 387 9.24 37.64 -22.07
CA GLN A 387 10.23 36.80 -22.72
C GLN A 387 10.58 35.53 -21.94
N SER A 388 10.41 35.54 -20.64
CA SER A 388 10.74 34.43 -19.73
C SER A 388 9.51 33.75 -19.11
N ASN A 389 8.31 34.26 -19.38
CA ASN A 389 7.06 33.76 -18.82
C ASN A 389 6.05 33.46 -19.92
N ASN A 390 5.52 32.25 -19.94
CA ASN A 390 4.36 31.86 -20.72
C ASN A 390 3.22 31.48 -19.78
N PRO A 391 2.20 32.33 -19.57
CA PRO A 391 1.08 32.04 -18.69
C PRO A 391 0.03 31.10 -19.29
N ASP A 392 0.15 30.75 -20.57
CA ASP A 392 -0.74 29.79 -21.22
C ASP A 392 -0.58 28.41 -20.58
N PRO A 393 -1.65 27.62 -20.49
CA PRO A 393 -1.57 26.27 -19.92
C PRO A 393 -0.70 25.35 -20.76
N ASP A 394 0.04 24.49 -20.09
CA ASP A 394 0.67 23.33 -20.75
C ASP A 394 -0.37 22.28 -21.06
N VAL A 395 -0.27 21.65 -22.25
CA VAL A 395 -1.36 20.80 -22.78
C VAL A 395 -0.82 19.44 -23.20
N PHE A 396 -1.53 18.37 -22.82
CA PHE A 396 -1.34 17.06 -23.40
C PHE A 396 -2.67 16.35 -23.69
N THR A 397 -2.67 15.46 -24.67
CA THR A 397 -3.87 14.70 -25.06
C THR A 397 -3.59 13.21 -24.95
N GLN A 398 -4.30 12.52 -24.06
CA GLN A 398 -4.22 11.07 -23.88
C GLN A 398 -5.35 10.37 -24.64
N MET A 399 -4.98 9.44 -25.49
CA MET A 399 -5.92 8.52 -26.13
C MET A 399 -6.13 7.26 -25.26
N PRO A 400 -7.29 6.58 -25.33
CA PRO A 400 -7.56 5.36 -24.58
C PRO A 400 -6.68 4.19 -25.04
N LEU A 401 -6.49 3.20 -24.13
CA LEU A 401 -5.66 2.01 -24.36
C LEU A 401 -6.02 1.24 -25.66
N LYS A 402 -7.30 1.20 -26.02
CA LYS A 402 -7.73 0.58 -27.29
C LYS A 402 -7.19 1.24 -28.55
N LYS A 403 -6.64 2.45 -28.43
CA LYS A 403 -6.05 3.21 -29.55
C LYS A 403 -4.54 3.36 -29.47
N THR A 404 -3.97 3.35 -28.27
CA THR A 404 -2.54 3.57 -28.06
C THR A 404 -2.05 2.91 -26.78
N MET A 405 -0.79 2.48 -26.79
CA MET A 405 -0.04 2.10 -25.58
C MET A 405 0.91 3.23 -25.12
N LYS A 406 0.92 4.35 -25.85
CA LYS A 406 1.76 5.50 -25.51
C LYS A 406 1.11 6.27 -24.36
N VAL A 407 1.87 6.53 -23.33
CA VAL A 407 1.51 7.41 -22.22
C VAL A 407 1.98 8.81 -22.53
N GLU A 408 1.07 9.73 -22.64
CA GLU A 408 1.36 11.17 -22.81
C GLU A 408 1.43 11.80 -21.41
N ARG A 409 2.38 12.72 -21.25
CA ARG A 409 2.63 13.37 -19.96
C ARG A 409 3.17 14.78 -20.12
N LEU A 410 2.98 15.60 -19.11
CA LEU A 410 3.78 16.80 -18.86
C LEU A 410 4.81 16.47 -17.78
N ARG A 411 6.05 16.94 -18.00
CA ARG A 411 7.18 16.63 -17.12
C ARG A 411 7.83 17.91 -16.62
N TYR A 412 7.69 18.21 -15.34
CA TYR A 412 8.29 19.38 -14.72
C TYR A 412 9.52 18.98 -13.91
N MET A 413 10.64 19.69 -14.11
CA MET A 413 11.91 19.41 -13.44
C MET A 413 12.55 20.66 -12.85
N THR A 414 13.21 20.50 -11.71
CA THR A 414 14.08 21.54 -11.17
C THR A 414 15.34 21.68 -12.01
N GLU A 415 16.04 22.82 -11.90
CA GLU A 415 17.44 22.88 -12.22
C GLU A 415 18.24 21.86 -11.37
N PRO A 416 19.46 21.47 -11.78
CA PRO A 416 20.30 20.62 -10.95
C PRO A 416 20.46 21.21 -9.55
N LEU A 417 20.19 20.42 -8.52
CA LEU A 417 20.29 20.86 -7.14
C LEU A 417 21.71 21.27 -6.77
N ALA A 418 21.84 22.42 -6.14
CA ALA A 418 23.15 22.94 -5.70
C ALA A 418 23.72 22.16 -4.51
N ASP A 419 22.86 21.61 -3.67
CA ASP A 419 23.17 20.84 -2.46
C ASP A 419 22.28 19.61 -2.33
N ASP A 420 22.66 18.68 -1.46
CA ASP A 420 21.83 17.53 -1.11
C ASP A 420 20.52 18.00 -0.45
N LEU A 421 19.41 17.35 -0.78
CA LEU A 421 18.09 17.70 -0.27
C LEU A 421 17.38 16.44 0.24
N LEU A 422 17.07 16.41 1.53
CA LEU A 422 16.38 15.29 2.16
C LEU A 422 14.88 15.54 2.25
N ILE A 423 14.10 14.60 1.74
CA ILE A 423 12.64 14.54 1.97
C ILE A 423 12.28 13.28 2.75
N VAL A 424 11.39 13.40 3.75
CA VAL A 424 10.85 12.27 4.51
C VAL A 424 9.41 12.58 4.90
N GLY A 425 8.46 11.93 4.28
CA GLY A 425 7.06 12.13 4.64
C GLY A 425 6.09 12.08 3.46
N PRO A 426 4.83 12.45 3.72
CA PRO A 426 3.81 12.60 2.70
C PRO A 426 4.09 13.81 1.80
N CYS A 427 3.66 13.69 0.55
CA CYS A 427 3.76 14.74 -0.46
C CYS A 427 2.38 15.02 -1.03
N SER A 428 2.18 16.19 -1.61
CA SER A 428 0.95 16.51 -2.36
C SER A 428 1.24 17.38 -3.57
N LEU A 429 0.40 17.26 -4.59
CA LEU A 429 0.40 18.15 -5.76
C LEU A 429 -0.93 18.87 -5.82
N THR A 430 -0.90 20.18 -5.90
CA THR A 430 -2.07 21.00 -6.24
C THR A 430 -1.95 21.44 -7.68
N ILE A 431 -2.92 21.12 -8.53
CA ILE A 431 -2.99 21.59 -9.91
C ILE A 431 -4.32 22.33 -10.16
N TYR A 432 -4.25 23.34 -10.97
CA TYR A 432 -5.39 24.04 -11.58
C TYR A 432 -5.46 23.58 -13.03
N ALA A 433 -6.55 22.90 -13.39
CA ALA A 433 -6.61 22.27 -14.69
C ALA A 433 -8.01 22.27 -15.28
N ALA A 434 -8.09 22.33 -16.61
CA ALA A 434 -9.28 22.11 -17.39
C ALA A 434 -9.12 20.87 -18.28
N ILE A 435 -10.24 20.21 -18.59
CA ILE A 435 -10.28 19.09 -19.55
C ILE A 435 -11.39 19.29 -20.57
N ASP A 436 -11.31 18.65 -21.73
CA ASP A 436 -12.30 18.72 -22.80
C ASP A 436 -13.39 17.64 -22.70
N GLN A 437 -13.40 16.87 -21.61
CA GLN A 437 -14.35 15.78 -21.34
C GLN A 437 -15.04 15.98 -19.98
N ASP A 438 -15.95 15.05 -19.65
CA ASP A 438 -16.74 15.05 -18.43
C ASP A 438 -16.05 14.41 -17.21
N ASP A 439 -14.95 13.69 -17.42
CA ASP A 439 -14.12 13.11 -16.35
C ASP A 439 -12.74 12.68 -16.88
N THR A 440 -11.78 12.55 -15.97
CA THR A 440 -10.44 12.00 -16.22
C THR A 440 -9.83 11.44 -14.94
N ASN A 441 -8.68 10.78 -15.06
CA ASN A 441 -7.83 10.42 -13.93
C ASN A 441 -6.58 11.29 -13.95
N TRP A 442 -6.21 11.84 -12.80
CA TRP A 442 -4.91 12.42 -12.56
C TRP A 442 -4.00 11.37 -11.96
N ILE A 443 -2.89 11.10 -12.62
CA ILE A 443 -1.85 10.16 -12.18
C ILE A 443 -0.54 10.94 -12.13
N ILE A 444 0.03 11.01 -10.94
CA ILE A 444 1.22 11.82 -10.68
C ILE A 444 2.35 10.90 -10.27
N SER A 445 3.55 11.10 -10.83
CA SER A 445 4.75 10.47 -10.32
C SER A 445 5.77 11.52 -9.89
N LEU A 446 6.49 11.23 -8.80
CA LEU A 446 7.62 11.98 -8.31
C LEU A 446 8.87 11.13 -8.48
N SER A 447 9.88 11.67 -9.15
CA SER A 447 11.13 10.97 -9.45
C SER A 447 12.35 11.74 -9.01
N ASP A 448 13.41 11.00 -8.69
CA ASP A 448 14.78 11.48 -8.54
C ASP A 448 15.51 11.22 -9.86
N VAL A 449 15.86 12.28 -10.56
CA VAL A 449 16.58 12.21 -11.82
C VAL A 449 18.05 12.51 -11.55
N GLY A 450 18.92 11.57 -11.92
CA GLY A 450 20.35 11.62 -11.64
C GLY A 450 21.07 12.76 -12.35
N PRO A 451 22.36 12.95 -12.03
CA PRO A 451 23.13 14.05 -12.57
C PRO A 451 23.38 13.90 -14.07
N ASP A 452 23.46 15.03 -14.72
CA ASP A 452 23.91 15.14 -16.11
C ASP A 452 25.41 14.78 -16.23
N VAL A 453 25.72 13.51 -16.09
CA VAL A 453 27.03 12.93 -16.34
C VAL A 453 26.89 11.87 -17.42
N SER A 454 26.33 12.25 -18.53
CA SER A 454 26.20 11.32 -19.64
C SER A 454 27.55 11.09 -20.29
N VAL A 455 28.10 9.89 -20.08
CA VAL A 455 29.26 9.40 -20.84
C VAL A 455 28.93 9.31 -22.34
N ARG A 456 27.68 9.29 -22.72
CA ARG A 456 27.21 9.30 -24.11
C ARG A 456 27.53 10.61 -24.81
N THR A 457 27.33 11.76 -24.17
CA THR A 457 27.61 13.06 -24.75
C THR A 457 29.10 13.27 -25.08
N GLN A 458 29.98 12.54 -24.41
CA GLN A 458 31.43 12.62 -24.65
C GLN A 458 31.92 11.65 -25.72
N ARG A 459 31.21 10.55 -26.00
CA ARG A 459 31.68 9.49 -26.90
C ARG A 459 31.32 9.69 -28.37
N GLU A 460 30.18 10.25 -28.69
CA GLU A 460 29.62 10.17 -30.04
C GLU A 460 29.09 11.50 -30.57
N GLY A 461 29.26 12.60 -29.86
CA GLY A 461 28.70 13.89 -30.26
C GLY A 461 27.15 13.90 -30.25
N GLU A 462 26.53 12.89 -29.64
CA GLU A 462 25.09 12.85 -29.46
C GLU A 462 24.66 13.96 -28.52
N ARG A 463 23.58 14.62 -28.87
CA ARG A 463 22.97 15.64 -28.04
C ARG A 463 22.39 15.00 -26.80
N PHE A 464 22.76 15.50 -25.62
CA PHE A 464 22.16 15.12 -24.38
C PHE A 464 20.61 15.32 -24.43
N VAL A 465 19.88 14.29 -24.06
CA VAL A 465 18.41 14.30 -23.91
C VAL A 465 18.08 14.05 -22.45
N PRO A 466 17.31 14.94 -21.77
CA PRO A 466 16.95 14.77 -20.37
C PRO A 466 16.30 13.42 -20.03
N ASP A 467 15.62 12.81 -21.00
CA ASP A 467 14.98 11.49 -20.83
C ASP A 467 15.98 10.32 -20.76
N ASP A 468 17.26 10.56 -21.10
CA ASP A 468 18.32 9.56 -20.99
C ASP A 468 19.03 9.55 -19.62
N LEU A 469 18.63 10.42 -18.69
CA LEU A 469 19.19 10.46 -17.35
C LEU A 469 18.76 9.25 -16.53
N PRO A 470 19.63 8.75 -15.64
CA PRO A 470 19.23 7.77 -14.65
C PRO A 470 18.08 8.32 -13.82
N GLU A 471 16.95 7.67 -13.88
CA GLU A 471 15.73 8.07 -13.16
C GLU A 471 15.30 6.99 -12.17
N ARG A 472 14.88 7.41 -11.00
CA ARG A 472 14.24 6.55 -10.01
C ARG A 472 12.94 7.17 -9.54
N GLU A 473 11.84 6.51 -9.87
CA GLU A 473 10.55 6.89 -9.32
C GLU A 473 10.53 6.68 -7.80
N LEU A 474 10.09 7.68 -7.06
CA LEU A 474 10.01 7.68 -5.60
C LEU A 474 8.62 7.34 -5.10
N THR A 475 7.61 7.96 -5.69
CA THR A 475 6.22 7.80 -5.24
C THR A 475 5.24 8.22 -6.33
N ARG A 476 3.97 7.86 -6.12
CA ARG A 476 2.83 8.28 -6.97
C ARG A 476 1.65 8.76 -6.15
N GLY A 477 0.77 9.48 -6.85
CA GLY A 477 -0.54 9.87 -6.38
C GLY A 477 -1.60 9.72 -7.49
N TRP A 478 -2.85 9.57 -7.08
CA TRP A 478 -3.97 9.38 -7.99
C TRP A 478 -5.18 10.19 -7.53
N LEU A 479 -5.93 10.71 -8.50
CA LEU A 479 -7.21 11.34 -8.23
C LEU A 479 -8.11 11.24 -9.47
N LYS A 480 -9.30 10.67 -9.31
CA LYS A 480 -10.36 10.80 -10.31
C LYS A 480 -10.92 12.22 -10.23
N ALA A 481 -10.93 12.94 -11.34
CA ALA A 481 -11.24 14.37 -11.35
C ALA A 481 -12.63 14.70 -10.76
N SER A 482 -13.62 13.83 -11.00
CA SER A 482 -14.95 13.98 -10.40
C SER A 482 -14.99 13.74 -8.88
N HIS A 483 -13.95 13.15 -8.29
CA HIS A 483 -13.83 12.89 -6.84
C HIS A 483 -13.01 13.94 -6.08
N ARG A 484 -12.85 15.14 -6.64
CA ARG A 484 -12.04 16.24 -6.05
C ARG A 484 -12.55 16.80 -4.73
N ALA A 485 -13.78 16.49 -4.33
CA ALA A 485 -14.37 17.00 -3.09
C ALA A 485 -13.60 16.53 -1.85
N LEU A 486 -13.06 17.48 -1.09
CA LEU A 486 -12.31 17.23 0.13
C LEU A 486 -13.20 17.09 1.37
N ASP A 487 -12.75 16.31 2.33
CA ASP A 487 -13.27 16.31 3.70
C ASP A 487 -12.47 17.36 4.52
N PRO A 488 -13.08 18.50 4.89
CA PRO A 488 -12.36 19.57 5.60
C PRO A 488 -11.93 19.17 7.02
N LYS A 489 -12.57 18.16 7.63
CA LYS A 489 -12.21 17.66 8.96
C LYS A 489 -10.89 16.90 8.93
N ARG A 490 -10.65 16.14 7.85
CA ARG A 490 -9.52 15.21 7.73
C ARG A 490 -8.38 15.72 6.86
N THR A 491 -8.67 16.64 5.95
CA THR A 491 -7.68 17.20 5.03
C THR A 491 -6.58 17.98 5.77
N LYS A 492 -5.35 17.74 5.35
CA LYS A 492 -4.16 18.51 5.66
C LYS A 492 -3.52 18.99 4.36
N PRO A 493 -2.77 20.10 4.36
CA PRO A 493 -2.12 20.59 3.12
C PRO A 493 -1.24 19.54 2.43
N TRP A 494 -0.63 18.67 3.22
CA TRP A 494 0.26 17.60 2.76
C TRP A 494 -0.44 16.23 2.60
N ALA A 495 -1.70 16.12 3.01
CA ALA A 495 -2.52 14.92 2.86
C ALA A 495 -3.98 15.33 2.61
N PRO A 496 -4.31 15.75 1.39
CA PRO A 496 -5.68 16.04 1.00
C PRO A 496 -6.53 14.77 1.11
N PHE A 497 -7.60 14.84 1.89
CA PHE A 497 -8.48 13.71 2.17
C PHE A 497 -9.79 13.87 1.39
N HIS A 498 -9.95 13.09 0.34
CA HIS A 498 -11.15 13.10 -0.50
C HIS A 498 -12.28 12.29 0.15
N LYS A 499 -13.52 12.75 -0.03
CA LYS A 499 -14.71 12.07 0.52
C LYS A 499 -14.95 10.71 -0.11
N LEU A 500 -14.73 10.59 -1.40
CA LEU A 500 -14.92 9.38 -2.23
C LEU A 500 -16.33 8.76 -2.12
N THR A 501 -17.32 9.49 -1.62
CA THR A 501 -18.71 9.03 -1.58
C THR A 501 -19.44 9.36 -2.88
N ARG A 502 -20.52 8.67 -3.18
CA ARG A 502 -21.33 8.90 -4.36
C ARG A 502 -21.91 10.32 -4.38
N GLU A 503 -22.39 10.81 -3.23
CA GLU A 503 -23.01 12.11 -3.06
C GLU A 503 -22.00 13.26 -3.17
N ALA A 504 -20.75 13.00 -2.88
CA ALA A 504 -19.68 13.99 -2.98
C ALA A 504 -19.06 14.09 -4.37
N GLN A 505 -19.45 13.24 -5.30
CA GLN A 505 -18.97 13.29 -6.68
C GLN A 505 -19.41 14.61 -7.33
N GLN A 506 -18.45 15.30 -7.94
CA GLN A 506 -18.65 16.60 -8.59
C GLN A 506 -18.41 16.45 -10.10
N PRO A 507 -19.46 16.44 -10.92
CA PRO A 507 -19.31 16.40 -12.37
C PRO A 507 -18.43 17.55 -12.87
N LEU A 508 -17.71 17.33 -13.97
CA LEU A 508 -16.92 18.35 -14.62
C LEU A 508 -17.66 18.96 -15.80
N VAL A 509 -17.41 20.25 -16.02
CA VAL A 509 -17.83 20.95 -17.22
C VAL A 509 -16.62 21.10 -18.14
N PRO A 510 -16.66 20.60 -19.39
CA PRO A 510 -15.55 20.75 -20.31
C PRO A 510 -15.06 22.19 -20.45
N GLY A 511 -13.76 22.41 -20.30
CA GLY A 511 -13.13 23.73 -20.37
C GLY A 511 -13.17 24.55 -19.08
N GLU A 512 -13.88 24.12 -18.05
CA GLU A 512 -13.87 24.79 -16.74
C GLU A 512 -12.60 24.45 -15.97
N ILE A 513 -11.93 25.49 -15.43
CA ILE A 513 -10.74 25.31 -14.59
C ILE A 513 -11.17 24.90 -13.20
N ASN A 514 -10.65 23.78 -12.72
CA ASN A 514 -10.88 23.27 -11.38
C ASN A 514 -9.55 23.11 -10.63
N GLU A 515 -9.59 23.24 -9.31
CA GLU A 515 -8.50 22.91 -8.41
C GLU A 515 -8.55 21.41 -8.05
N TYR A 516 -7.41 20.75 -8.15
CA TYR A 516 -7.23 19.35 -7.74
C TYR A 516 -6.07 19.27 -6.76
N GLN A 517 -6.33 18.81 -5.55
CA GLN A 517 -5.31 18.52 -4.54
C GLN A 517 -5.09 17.01 -4.49
N ILE A 518 -3.93 16.55 -4.89
CA ILE A 518 -3.64 15.12 -5.09
C ILE A 518 -2.62 14.68 -4.06
N GLU A 519 -3.00 13.71 -3.21
CA GLU A 519 -2.07 13.06 -2.29
C GLU A 519 -1.10 12.18 -3.07
N LEU A 520 0.19 12.33 -2.81
CA LEU A 520 1.21 11.38 -3.21
C LEU A 520 1.57 10.54 -1.98
N LEU A 521 1.72 9.23 -2.17
CA LEU A 521 2.12 8.36 -1.08
C LEU A 521 3.47 8.80 -0.51
N SER A 522 3.59 8.69 0.81
CA SER A 522 4.80 9.12 1.51
C SER A 522 6.06 8.44 0.98
N THR A 523 7.17 9.16 1.00
CA THR A 523 8.48 8.67 0.56
C THR A 523 9.61 9.15 1.47
N ALA A 524 10.80 8.58 1.31
CA ALA A 524 12.01 9.00 2.00
C ALA A 524 13.20 8.91 1.04
N ASN A 525 13.71 10.07 0.64
CA ASN A 525 14.80 10.16 -0.34
C ASN A 525 15.76 11.31 -0.04
N MET A 526 17.02 11.08 -0.28
CA MET A 526 18.05 12.10 -0.41
C MET A 526 18.28 12.36 -1.90
N PHE A 527 17.80 13.49 -2.40
CA PHE A 527 18.26 13.99 -3.68
C PHE A 527 19.68 14.50 -3.51
N LEU A 528 20.61 13.91 -4.24
CA LEU A 528 22.00 14.31 -4.16
C LEU A 528 22.25 15.58 -4.97
N ARG A 529 23.29 16.32 -4.62
CA ARG A 529 23.77 17.46 -5.41
C ARG A 529 23.93 17.08 -6.88
N GLY A 530 23.44 17.91 -7.77
CA GLY A 530 23.42 17.70 -9.21
C GLY A 530 22.23 16.85 -9.71
N HIS A 531 21.46 16.23 -8.84
CA HIS A 531 20.19 15.58 -9.19
C HIS A 531 19.09 16.62 -9.42
N ARG A 532 17.98 16.18 -9.98
CA ARG A 532 16.78 17.00 -10.20
C ARG A 532 15.57 16.35 -9.56
N ILE A 533 14.67 17.14 -9.03
CA ILE A 533 13.32 16.71 -8.65
C ILE A 533 12.50 16.75 -9.93
N CYS A 534 11.82 15.65 -10.24
CA CYS A 534 10.95 15.53 -11.41
C CYS A 534 9.54 15.13 -10.99
N VAL A 535 8.54 15.84 -11.53
CA VAL A 535 7.13 15.47 -11.39
C VAL A 535 6.51 15.29 -12.77
N ASP A 536 5.90 14.12 -12.99
CA ASP A 536 5.12 13.82 -14.20
C ASP A 536 3.63 13.88 -13.89
N ILE A 537 2.87 14.51 -14.78
CA ILE A 537 1.41 14.58 -14.74
C ILE A 537 0.86 13.80 -15.94
N MET A 538 0.07 12.76 -15.66
CA MET A 538 -0.46 11.82 -16.63
C MET A 538 -1.94 11.54 -16.38
N SER A 539 -2.58 10.82 -17.29
CA SER A 539 -3.92 10.24 -17.10
C SER A 539 -4.01 8.76 -17.48
N LEU A 540 -2.87 8.17 -17.81
CA LEU A 540 -2.68 6.75 -18.05
C LEU A 540 -1.38 6.32 -17.35
N ASP A 541 -1.39 5.14 -16.70
CA ASP A 541 -0.20 4.63 -16.03
C ASP A 541 0.91 4.25 -17.01
N VAL A 542 2.12 4.59 -16.64
CA VAL A 542 3.31 4.04 -17.28
C VAL A 542 3.54 2.65 -16.71
N PRO A 543 3.67 1.60 -17.54
CA PRO A 543 4.17 0.32 -17.08
C PRO A 543 5.57 0.53 -16.50
N THR A 544 5.76 0.23 -15.23
CA THR A 544 7.08 0.35 -14.61
C THR A 544 7.92 -0.84 -15.03
N GLY A 545 9.07 -0.56 -15.62
CA GLY A 545 10.00 -1.59 -16.10
C GLY A 545 10.80 -2.27 -15.00
N THR A 546 10.21 -2.61 -13.86
CA THR A 546 10.88 -3.40 -12.83
C THR A 546 11.01 -4.85 -13.31
N ALA A 547 12.23 -5.20 -13.64
CA ALA A 547 12.58 -6.46 -14.25
C ALA A 547 12.07 -7.67 -13.43
N GLY A 548 11.39 -8.57 -14.09
CA GLY A 548 11.03 -9.89 -13.58
C GLY A 548 9.55 -10.12 -13.30
N LEU A 549 8.74 -9.08 -13.25
CA LEU A 549 7.30 -9.16 -13.04
C LEU A 549 6.49 -8.48 -14.14
N SER A 550 7.05 -8.36 -15.32
CA SER A 550 6.47 -7.65 -16.47
C SER A 550 5.01 -8.04 -16.77
N ASN A 551 4.62 -9.27 -16.47
CA ASN A 551 3.24 -9.71 -16.65
C ASN A 551 2.30 -9.24 -15.52
N ILE A 552 2.84 -8.96 -14.33
CA ILE A 552 2.08 -8.48 -13.18
C ILE A 552 2.02 -6.94 -13.16
N GLU A 553 3.00 -6.28 -13.74
CA GLU A 553 3.00 -4.82 -13.89
C GLU A 553 1.88 -4.32 -14.81
N TYR A 554 1.54 -5.07 -15.85
CA TYR A 554 0.32 -4.82 -16.61
C TYR A 554 -0.95 -4.91 -15.76
N ILE A 555 -0.89 -5.63 -14.68
CA ILE A 555 -1.95 -5.86 -13.72
C ILE A 555 -2.05 -4.71 -12.72
N GLY A 556 -0.93 -4.04 -12.43
CA GLY A 556 -0.85 -2.92 -11.50
C GLY A 556 -1.36 -1.59 -12.05
N ASN A 557 -1.77 -1.52 -13.31
CA ASN A 557 -2.28 -0.31 -13.92
C ASN A 557 -3.67 0.05 -13.39
N HIS A 558 -3.99 1.33 -13.48
CA HIS A 558 -5.31 1.83 -13.13
C HIS A 558 -6.23 1.86 -14.36
N VAL A 559 -7.53 1.74 -14.12
CA VAL A 559 -8.53 1.87 -15.19
C VAL A 559 -8.46 3.29 -15.74
N CYS A 560 -8.14 3.40 -17.03
CA CYS A 560 -8.10 4.69 -17.73
C CYS A 560 -9.43 5.04 -18.39
N SER A 561 -9.57 6.30 -18.82
CA SER A 561 -10.72 6.73 -19.61
C SER A 561 -10.80 6.00 -20.96
N SER A 562 -11.99 5.62 -21.35
CA SER A 562 -12.32 5.09 -22.69
C SER A 562 -12.40 6.19 -23.76
N LYS A 563 -12.32 7.45 -23.34
CA LYS A 563 -12.35 8.64 -24.20
C LYS A 563 -10.94 9.15 -24.48
N THR A 564 -10.78 9.89 -25.56
CA THR A 564 -9.61 10.75 -25.76
C THR A 564 -9.84 12.01 -24.95
N VAL A 565 -8.90 12.38 -24.07
CA VAL A 565 -9.02 13.52 -23.17
C VAL A 565 -7.84 14.47 -23.37
N THR A 566 -8.13 15.74 -23.59
CA THR A 566 -7.15 16.83 -23.63
C THR A 566 -7.15 17.52 -22.27
N HIS A 567 -5.96 17.67 -21.69
CA HIS A 567 -5.72 18.23 -20.38
C HIS A 567 -4.93 19.54 -20.52
N SER A 568 -5.38 20.59 -19.86
CA SER A 568 -4.71 21.91 -19.83
C SER A 568 -4.35 22.23 -18.39
N ILE A 569 -3.06 22.32 -18.07
CA ILE A 569 -2.52 22.58 -16.73
C ILE A 569 -2.08 24.04 -16.65
N TYR A 570 -2.67 24.80 -15.73
CA TYR A 570 -2.37 26.20 -15.49
C TYR A 570 -1.30 26.34 -14.40
N HIS A 571 -0.39 27.31 -14.54
CA HIS A 571 0.78 27.47 -13.68
C HIS A 571 1.22 28.92 -13.49
N ASN A 572 0.30 29.86 -13.54
CA ASN A 572 0.55 31.30 -13.30
C ASN A 572 0.09 31.75 -11.91
N ALA A 573 0.26 33.03 -11.58
CA ALA A 573 -0.09 33.59 -10.28
C ALA A 573 -1.58 33.50 -9.93
N GLU A 574 -2.47 33.43 -10.93
CA GLU A 574 -3.92 33.22 -10.72
C GLU A 574 -4.21 31.76 -10.40
N TYR A 575 -3.42 30.83 -10.99
CA TYR A 575 -3.55 29.39 -10.87
C TYR A 575 -2.21 28.76 -10.47
N PRO A 576 -1.75 28.96 -9.21
CA PRO A 576 -0.40 28.62 -8.79
C PRO A 576 -0.25 27.11 -8.49
N SER A 577 -0.24 26.29 -9.54
CA SER A 577 -0.01 24.85 -9.43
C SER A 577 1.34 24.57 -8.79
N HIS A 578 1.38 23.68 -7.80
CA HIS A 578 2.61 23.41 -7.05
C HIS A 578 2.66 22.03 -6.42
N LEU A 579 3.87 21.48 -6.35
CA LEU A 579 4.23 20.31 -5.57
C LEU A 579 4.63 20.76 -4.15
N LEU A 580 4.08 20.11 -3.12
CA LEU A 580 4.45 20.32 -1.72
C LEU A 580 5.30 19.16 -1.22
N LEU A 581 6.54 19.44 -0.82
CA LEU A 581 7.49 18.44 -0.35
C LEU A 581 7.84 18.60 1.14
N PRO A 582 8.05 17.46 1.86
CA PRO A 582 8.45 17.42 3.26
C PRO A 582 9.97 17.50 3.40
N LEU A 583 10.55 18.68 3.32
CA LEU A 583 11.99 18.88 3.45
C LEU A 583 12.43 18.71 4.90
N ILE A 584 13.50 17.95 5.12
CA ILE A 584 14.13 17.77 6.42
C ILE A 584 15.47 18.51 6.40
N PRO A 585 15.73 19.47 7.32
CA PRO A 585 17.00 20.16 7.40
C PRO A 585 18.17 19.19 7.62
N LEU A 586 19.19 19.30 6.79
CA LEU A 586 20.46 18.59 7.00
C LEU A 586 21.25 19.36 8.06
N LYS A 587 21.58 18.68 9.17
CA LYS A 587 22.40 19.24 10.26
C LYS A 587 23.87 19.21 9.90
#